data_9522ac28bbfc832683f9d104250891eb
#
_entry.id   9522ac28bbfc832683f9d104250891eb
#
_cell.length_a   1.000
_cell.length_b   1.000
_cell.length_c   1.000
_cell.angle_alpha   90.00
_cell.angle_beta   90.00
_cell.angle_gamma   90.00
#
_symmetry.space_group_name_H-M   'P 1'
#
loop_
_entity.id
_entity.type
_entity.pdbx_description
1 polymer ?
#
loop_
_entity_poly.entity_id
_entity_poly.type
_entity_poly.pdbx_seq_one_letter_code
_entity_poly.pdbx_strand_id
1 'polypeptide(L)'
;NLKINVCPGLAEINGGSLENRPWKDFPVLSEREAYNWVHFPAKVKMPQGETMRELYDRIWNAVLKIVNSQKEGKVIAAVSHGCAIRAFLCRALGYGIDRLNDVGWCDNTAVSKITFDSGKCSVIYFNDASHLDSRLSTIEKQNWFKGSGGYFKE
;
A
#
# COMPACT_ATOMS: atom_id res chain seq x y z
N ASN A 1 -16.28 -10.74 -20.05
CA ASN A 1 -16.42 -10.83 -18.58
C ASN A 1 -15.27 -11.64 -18.00
N LEU A 2 -14.53 -11.07 -17.07
CA LEU A 2 -13.50 -11.75 -16.29
C LEU A 2 -14.10 -12.20 -14.96
N LYS A 3 -13.73 -13.41 -14.53
CA LYS A 3 -14.10 -13.89 -13.19
C LYS A 3 -13.28 -13.13 -12.14
N ILE A 4 -13.96 -12.56 -11.16
CA ILE A 4 -13.33 -11.93 -10.00
C ILE A 4 -13.08 -13.02 -8.94
N ASN A 5 -11.84 -13.10 -8.47
CA ASN A 5 -11.45 -13.96 -7.37
C ASN A 5 -11.08 -13.09 -6.16
N VAL A 6 -11.73 -13.32 -5.03
CA VAL A 6 -11.41 -12.61 -3.78
C VAL A 6 -10.15 -13.23 -3.15
N CYS A 7 -9.19 -12.35 -2.81
CA CYS A 7 -7.96 -12.74 -2.12
C CYS A 7 -7.79 -11.90 -0.84
N PRO A 8 -8.08 -12.44 0.35
CA PRO A 8 -7.95 -11.72 1.61
C PRO A 8 -6.53 -11.17 1.86
N GLY A 9 -5.51 -11.81 1.30
CA GLY A 9 -4.14 -11.35 1.39
C GLY A 9 -3.86 -10.02 0.68
N LEU A 10 -4.78 -9.53 -0.16
CA LEU A 10 -4.69 -8.23 -0.82
C LEU A 10 -5.47 -7.11 -0.08
N ALA A 11 -6.04 -7.40 1.08
CA ALA A 11 -6.75 -6.40 1.88
C ALA A 11 -5.80 -5.28 2.36
N GLU A 12 -6.38 -4.14 2.73
CA GLU A 12 -5.63 -3.04 3.37
C GLU A 12 -5.07 -3.47 4.73
N ILE A 13 -4.18 -2.68 5.30
CA ILE A 13 -3.72 -2.87 6.67
C ILE A 13 -4.93 -2.96 7.61
N ASN A 14 -4.92 -3.98 8.47
CA ASN A 14 -5.95 -4.07 9.51
C ASN A 14 -5.73 -2.96 10.53
N GLY A 15 -6.60 -1.94 10.49
CA GLY A 15 -6.56 -0.78 11.37
C GLY A 15 -6.96 -1.07 12.82
N GLY A 16 -7.46 -2.27 13.13
CA GLY A 16 -7.89 -2.64 14.47
C GLY A 16 -8.93 -1.69 15.03
N SER A 17 -8.62 -1.01 16.14
CA SER A 17 -9.54 -0.06 16.77
C SER A 17 -9.85 1.18 15.91
N LEU A 18 -9.11 1.40 14.83
CA LEU A 18 -9.39 2.48 13.87
C LEU A 18 -10.43 2.12 12.80
N GLU A 19 -10.76 0.84 12.67
CA GLU A 19 -11.75 0.41 11.68
C GLU A 19 -13.08 1.15 11.88
N ASN A 20 -13.63 1.64 10.78
CA ASN A 20 -14.86 2.44 10.75
C ASN A 20 -14.80 3.76 11.56
N ARG A 21 -13.61 4.28 11.84
CA ARG A 21 -13.41 5.58 12.49
C ARG A 21 -12.82 6.60 11.51
N PRO A 22 -13.10 7.90 11.72
CA PRO A 22 -12.39 8.95 11.00
C PRO A 22 -10.88 8.88 11.26
N TRP A 23 -10.08 9.09 10.23
CA TRP A 23 -8.61 9.08 10.35
C TRP A 23 -8.06 10.06 11.39
N LYS A 24 -8.77 11.17 11.63
CA LYS A 24 -8.44 12.16 12.65
C LYS A 24 -8.41 11.59 14.08
N ASP A 25 -9.03 10.44 14.30
CA ASP A 25 -9.04 9.78 15.61
C ASP A 25 -7.72 9.01 15.89
N PHE A 26 -6.88 8.81 14.89
CA PHE A 26 -5.64 8.05 15.04
C PHE A 26 -4.71 8.63 16.11
N PRO A 27 -4.37 9.93 16.12
CA PRO A 27 -3.55 10.50 17.18
C PRO A 27 -4.17 10.38 18.58
N VAL A 28 -5.50 10.43 18.67
CA VAL A 28 -6.23 10.29 19.94
C VAL A 28 -6.14 8.85 20.46
N LEU A 29 -6.22 7.86 19.57
CA LEU A 29 -6.15 6.44 19.95
C LEU A 29 -4.71 6.00 20.23
N SER A 30 -3.74 6.53 19.52
CA SER A 30 -2.32 6.24 19.71
C SER A 30 -1.45 7.32 19.07
N GLU A 31 -1.05 8.30 19.86
CA GLU A 31 -0.14 9.38 19.43
C GLU A 31 1.19 8.80 18.88
N ARG A 32 1.76 7.83 19.59
CA ARG A 32 3.00 7.17 19.16
C ARG A 32 2.89 6.53 17.79
N GLU A 33 1.82 5.79 17.53
CA GLU A 33 1.66 5.10 16.23
C GLU A 33 1.29 6.08 15.12
N ALA A 34 0.57 7.14 15.43
CA ALA A 34 0.31 8.23 14.49
C ALA A 34 1.61 8.96 14.10
N TYR A 35 2.50 9.20 15.06
CA TYR A 35 3.85 9.73 14.80
C TYR A 35 4.68 8.76 13.96
N ASN A 36 4.67 7.45 14.31
CA ASN A 36 5.35 6.43 13.55
C ASN A 36 4.83 6.33 12.11
N TRP A 37 3.54 6.48 11.89
CA TRP A 37 2.93 6.44 10.56
C TRP A 37 3.59 7.44 9.59
N VAL A 38 3.91 8.63 10.09
CA VAL A 38 4.53 9.69 9.28
C VAL A 38 6.04 9.51 9.17
N HIS A 39 6.71 9.24 10.30
CA HIS A 39 8.16 9.34 10.39
C HIS A 39 8.89 8.01 10.31
N PHE A 40 8.28 6.94 10.85
CA PHE A 40 8.89 5.61 10.96
C PHE A 40 7.88 4.50 10.61
N PRO A 41 7.33 4.48 9.38
CA PRO A 41 6.22 3.58 9.05
C PRO A 41 6.55 2.10 9.28
N ALA A 42 7.81 1.70 9.18
CA ALA A 42 8.24 0.34 9.53
C ALA A 42 7.95 -0.06 10.99
N LYS A 43 7.81 0.91 11.89
CA LYS A 43 7.55 0.69 13.32
C LYS A 43 6.07 0.69 13.67
N VAL A 44 5.21 1.02 12.72
CA VAL A 44 3.76 1.14 12.96
C VAL A 44 3.17 -0.20 13.40
N LYS A 45 2.40 -0.12 14.47
CA LYS A 45 1.51 -1.17 14.94
C LYS A 45 0.12 -0.57 15.15
N MET A 46 -0.83 -0.93 14.31
CA MET A 46 -2.21 -0.45 14.49
C MET A 46 -2.76 -0.90 15.83
N PRO A 47 -3.47 -0.02 16.56
CA PRO A 47 -4.07 -0.39 17.86
C PRO A 47 -5.01 -1.58 17.70
N GLN A 48 -4.68 -2.72 18.31
CA GLN A 48 -5.39 -4.00 18.16
C GLN A 48 -5.49 -4.52 16.70
N GLY A 49 -4.62 -4.03 15.83
CA GLY A 49 -4.58 -4.37 14.41
C GLY A 49 -3.23 -4.92 13.97
N GLU A 50 -2.95 -4.76 12.69
CA GLU A 50 -1.78 -5.30 12.01
C GLU A 50 -0.56 -4.37 12.19
N THR A 51 0.62 -4.92 12.24
CA THR A 51 1.87 -4.14 12.09
C THR A 51 2.17 -3.91 10.61
N MET A 52 2.93 -2.85 10.31
CA MET A 52 3.38 -2.60 8.94
C MET A 52 4.22 -3.75 8.38
N ARG A 53 4.98 -4.45 9.23
CA ARG A 53 5.76 -5.61 8.83
C ARG A 53 4.90 -6.80 8.46
N GLU A 54 3.85 -7.06 9.23
CA GLU A 54 2.90 -8.13 8.90
C GLU A 54 2.21 -7.85 7.58
N LEU A 55 1.79 -6.60 7.33
CA LEU A 55 1.25 -6.19 6.03
C LEU A 55 2.25 -6.42 4.89
N TYR A 56 3.49 -5.97 5.07
CA TYR A 56 4.57 -6.08 4.07
C TYR A 56 4.84 -7.54 3.68
N ASP A 57 4.84 -8.45 4.65
CA ASP A 57 5.04 -9.87 4.40
C ASP A 57 3.79 -10.54 3.82
N ARG A 58 2.62 -10.20 4.32
CA ARG A 58 1.33 -10.75 3.88
C ARG A 58 1.05 -10.42 2.41
N ILE A 59 1.16 -9.13 2.04
CA ILE A 59 0.85 -8.71 0.67
C ILE A 59 1.81 -9.33 -0.35
N TRP A 60 3.10 -9.41 -0.02
CA TRP A 60 4.08 -10.06 -0.86
C TRP A 60 3.76 -11.53 -1.09
N ASN A 61 3.52 -12.26 -0.01
CA ASN A 61 3.20 -13.68 -0.07
C ASN A 61 1.89 -13.96 -0.82
N ALA A 62 0.90 -13.07 -0.67
CA ALA A 62 -0.36 -13.17 -1.41
C ALA A 62 -0.13 -13.00 -2.92
N VAL A 63 0.63 -12.00 -3.34
CA VAL A 63 0.95 -11.78 -4.76
C VAL A 63 1.76 -12.94 -5.32
N LEU A 64 2.80 -13.43 -4.61
CA LEU A 64 3.58 -14.59 -5.05
C LEU A 64 2.70 -15.84 -5.22
N LYS A 65 1.78 -16.08 -4.28
CA LYS A 65 0.84 -17.21 -4.39
C LYS A 65 -0.05 -17.09 -5.64
N ILE A 66 -0.55 -15.89 -5.94
CA ILE A 66 -1.34 -15.62 -7.14
C ILE A 66 -0.49 -15.90 -8.39
N VAL A 67 0.71 -15.32 -8.47
CA VAL A 67 1.61 -15.46 -9.62
C VAL A 67 1.97 -16.93 -9.85
N ASN A 68 2.40 -17.65 -8.81
CA ASN A 68 2.83 -19.02 -8.90
C ASN A 68 1.69 -20.02 -9.24
N SER A 69 0.44 -19.59 -9.05
CA SER A 69 -0.73 -20.38 -9.44
C SER A 69 -1.09 -20.25 -10.93
N GLN A 70 -0.44 -19.34 -11.66
CA GLN A 70 -0.71 -19.10 -13.06
C GLN A 70 0.33 -19.77 -13.96
N LYS A 71 -0.07 -20.01 -15.22
CA LYS A 71 0.85 -20.42 -16.27
C LYS A 71 1.64 -19.21 -16.76
N GLU A 72 2.84 -19.46 -17.30
CA GLU A 72 3.64 -18.41 -17.93
C GLU A 72 2.86 -17.63 -19.02
N GLY A 73 3.26 -16.38 -19.21
CA GLY A 73 2.68 -15.48 -20.21
C GLY A 73 1.29 -14.95 -19.88
N LYS A 74 0.80 -15.13 -18.64
CA LYS A 74 -0.49 -14.59 -18.20
C LYS A 74 -0.38 -13.17 -17.71
N VAL A 75 -1.40 -12.38 -18.02
CA VAL A 75 -1.63 -11.05 -17.45
C VAL A 75 -2.66 -11.18 -16.34
N ILE A 76 -2.32 -10.66 -15.17
CA ILE A 76 -3.17 -10.68 -13.98
C ILE A 76 -3.48 -9.24 -13.59
N ALA A 77 -4.75 -8.92 -13.40
CA ALA A 77 -5.16 -7.69 -12.76
C ALA A 77 -5.42 -7.96 -11.27
N ALA A 78 -4.68 -7.29 -10.40
CA ALA A 78 -4.87 -7.32 -8.95
C ALA A 78 -5.30 -5.93 -8.48
N VAL A 79 -6.38 -5.85 -7.72
CA VAL A 79 -6.89 -4.61 -7.13
C VAL A 79 -6.68 -4.69 -5.62
N SER A 80 -6.07 -3.64 -5.07
CA SER A 80 -5.76 -3.56 -3.65
C SER A 80 -5.89 -2.11 -3.17
N HIS A 81 -5.30 -1.77 -2.04
CA HIS A 81 -5.47 -0.51 -1.32
C HIS A 81 -4.15 0.25 -1.20
N GLY A 82 -4.21 1.50 -0.78
CA GLY A 82 -3.09 2.42 -0.80
C GLY A 82 -1.86 1.94 -0.02
N CYS A 83 -2.03 1.59 1.25
CA CYS A 83 -0.91 1.15 2.08
C CYS A 83 -0.40 -0.24 1.67
N ALA A 84 -1.32 -1.16 1.33
CA ALA A 84 -0.99 -2.50 0.88
C ALA A 84 -0.18 -2.47 -0.44
N ILE A 85 -0.59 -1.69 -1.43
CA ILE A 85 0.15 -1.51 -2.70
C ILE A 85 1.53 -0.91 -2.43
N ARG A 86 1.62 0.12 -1.59
CA ARG A 86 2.88 0.76 -1.23
C ARG A 86 3.86 -0.21 -0.56
N ALA A 87 3.36 -1.03 0.38
CA ALA A 87 4.15 -2.07 1.06
C ALA A 87 4.63 -3.14 0.06
N PHE A 88 3.77 -3.57 -0.86
CA PHE A 88 4.15 -4.49 -1.94
C PHE A 88 5.24 -3.89 -2.84
N LEU A 89 5.05 -2.64 -3.32
CA LEU A 89 6.01 -1.96 -4.19
C LEU A 89 7.36 -1.77 -3.51
N CYS A 90 7.38 -1.48 -2.21
CA CYS A 90 8.61 -1.39 -1.42
C CYS A 90 9.45 -2.67 -1.57
N ARG A 91 8.83 -3.83 -1.42
CA ARG A 91 9.51 -5.12 -1.58
C ARG A 91 9.84 -5.45 -3.03
N ALA A 92 8.96 -5.11 -3.96
CA ALA A 92 9.16 -5.34 -5.39
C ALA A 92 10.35 -4.53 -5.95
N LEU A 93 10.64 -3.36 -5.36
CA LEU A 93 11.81 -2.53 -5.65
C LEU A 93 13.09 -3.04 -4.95
N GLY A 94 13.01 -4.13 -4.18
CA GLY A 94 14.14 -4.69 -3.44
C GLY A 94 14.46 -3.94 -2.14
N TYR A 95 13.54 -3.13 -1.65
CA TYR A 95 13.73 -2.37 -0.41
C TYR A 95 13.29 -3.16 0.81
N GLY A 96 14.00 -3.03 1.93
CA GLY A 96 13.51 -3.41 3.24
C GLY A 96 12.37 -2.51 3.69
N ILE A 97 11.56 -2.98 4.64
CA ILE A 97 10.41 -2.22 5.16
C ILE A 97 10.78 -0.87 5.77
N ASP A 98 12.00 -0.74 6.29
CA ASP A 98 12.59 0.50 6.82
C ASP A 98 12.70 1.60 5.77
N ARG A 99 12.70 1.23 4.48
CA ARG A 99 12.72 2.15 3.35
C ARG A 99 11.33 2.44 2.77
N LEU A 100 10.27 2.13 3.50
CA LEU A 100 8.89 2.37 3.01
C LEU A 100 8.63 3.85 2.65
N ASN A 101 9.30 4.79 3.34
CA ASN A 101 9.17 6.21 3.01
C ASN A 101 9.83 6.62 1.68
N ASP A 102 10.70 5.76 1.11
CA ASP A 102 11.27 5.99 -0.22
C ASP A 102 10.27 5.63 -1.34
N VAL A 103 9.17 5.00 -1.00
CA VAL A 103 8.11 4.62 -1.94
C VAL A 103 6.95 5.61 -1.82
N GLY A 104 6.64 6.30 -2.91
CA GLY A 104 5.51 7.21 -2.99
C GLY A 104 4.17 6.50 -2.84
N TRP A 105 3.15 7.27 -2.50
CA TRP A 105 1.76 6.83 -2.56
C TRP A 105 1.29 6.76 -4.01
N CYS A 106 0.36 5.85 -4.29
CA CYS A 106 -0.33 5.77 -5.57
C CYS A 106 -1.67 6.50 -5.51
N ASP A 107 -2.02 7.12 -6.61
CA ASP A 107 -3.34 7.74 -6.77
C ASP A 107 -4.44 6.67 -6.79
N ASN A 108 -5.66 7.04 -6.43
CA ASN A 108 -6.79 6.12 -6.56
C ASN A 108 -6.97 5.77 -8.04
N THR A 109 -7.20 4.49 -8.32
CA THR A 109 -7.31 3.92 -9.66
C THR A 109 -6.03 3.94 -10.50
N ALA A 110 -4.92 4.45 -9.98
CA ALA A 110 -3.64 4.38 -10.67
C ALA A 110 -3.21 2.92 -10.94
N VAL A 111 -2.51 2.73 -12.04
CA VAL A 111 -2.05 1.42 -12.49
C VAL A 111 -0.55 1.29 -12.26
N SER A 112 -0.14 0.15 -11.76
CA SER A 112 1.28 -0.22 -11.66
C SER A 112 1.51 -1.52 -12.43
N LYS A 113 2.60 -1.60 -13.19
CA LYS A 113 2.96 -2.79 -13.96
C LYS A 113 4.19 -3.45 -13.37
N ILE A 114 4.02 -4.69 -12.98
CA ILE A 114 5.06 -5.52 -12.40
C ILE A 114 5.17 -6.80 -13.24
N THR A 115 6.38 -7.26 -13.47
CA THR A 115 6.64 -8.53 -14.13
C THR A 115 7.32 -9.49 -13.17
N PHE A 116 6.97 -10.75 -13.32
CA PHE A 116 7.63 -11.87 -12.67
C PHE A 116 8.15 -12.79 -13.77
N ASP A 117 9.46 -12.96 -13.80
CA ASP A 117 10.13 -13.84 -14.75
C ASP A 117 11.21 -14.63 -14.02
N SER A 118 11.16 -15.95 -14.15
CA SER A 118 12.16 -16.88 -13.57
C SER A 118 12.46 -16.58 -12.08
N GLY A 119 11.43 -16.25 -11.31
CA GLY A 119 11.55 -15.90 -9.89
C GLY A 119 12.00 -14.45 -9.61
N LYS A 120 12.30 -13.67 -10.65
CA LYS A 120 12.66 -12.25 -10.51
C LYS A 120 11.42 -11.38 -10.65
N CYS A 121 11.23 -10.48 -9.67
CA CYS A 121 10.25 -9.41 -9.71
C CYS A 121 10.87 -8.14 -10.28
N SER A 122 10.20 -7.45 -11.20
CA SER A 122 10.64 -6.18 -11.74
C SER A 122 9.47 -5.22 -11.85
N VAL A 123 9.61 -4.03 -11.28
CA VAL A 123 8.63 -2.94 -11.42
C VAL A 123 8.94 -2.19 -12.71
N ILE A 124 8.02 -2.24 -13.66
CA ILE A 124 8.17 -1.58 -14.96
C ILE A 124 7.77 -0.10 -14.83
N TYR A 125 6.62 0.14 -14.20
CA TYR A 125 6.17 1.46 -13.76
C TYR A 125 5.21 1.31 -12.58
N PHE A 126 5.04 2.37 -11.83
CA PHE A 126 4.02 2.44 -10.77
C PHE A 126 3.37 3.82 -10.74
N ASN A 127 2.18 3.87 -10.18
CA ASN A 127 1.38 5.09 -10.07
C ASN A 127 1.11 5.79 -11.41
N ASP A 128 0.85 5.03 -12.48
CA ASP A 128 0.36 5.61 -13.73
C ASP A 128 -1.11 6.02 -13.55
N ALA A 129 -1.33 7.31 -13.42
CA ALA A 129 -2.63 7.96 -13.29
C ALA A 129 -2.97 8.80 -14.55
N SER A 130 -2.29 8.57 -15.69
CA SER A 130 -2.44 9.37 -16.92
C SER A 130 -3.85 9.38 -17.51
N HIS A 131 -4.66 8.39 -17.15
CA HIS A 131 -6.08 8.31 -17.54
C HIS A 131 -7.00 9.19 -16.66
N LEU A 132 -6.48 9.77 -15.57
CA LEU A 132 -7.24 10.66 -14.69
C LEU A 132 -7.07 12.11 -15.12
N ASP A 133 -8.19 12.84 -15.08
CA ASP A 133 -8.12 14.31 -15.04
C ASP A 133 -7.44 14.73 -13.72
N SER A 134 -6.53 15.72 -13.77
CA SER A 134 -5.81 16.20 -12.59
C SER A 134 -6.76 16.61 -11.43
N ARG A 135 -7.96 17.08 -11.77
CA ARG A 135 -9.01 17.38 -10.79
C ARG A 135 -9.53 16.17 -10.03
N LEU A 136 -9.25 14.96 -10.49
CA LEU A 136 -9.65 13.71 -9.86
C LEU A 136 -8.53 13.09 -9.02
N SER A 137 -7.29 13.58 -9.12
CA SER A 137 -6.17 13.08 -8.32
C SER A 137 -6.48 13.19 -6.82
N THR A 138 -6.36 12.09 -6.12
CA THR A 138 -6.49 12.02 -4.66
C THR A 138 -5.25 12.60 -3.98
N ILE A 139 -4.07 12.38 -4.56
CA ILE A 139 -2.79 12.84 -4.03
C ILE A 139 -2.72 14.37 -4.07
N GLU A 140 -3.18 14.99 -5.15
CA GLU A 140 -3.18 16.45 -5.26
C GLU A 140 -4.13 17.14 -4.29
N LYS A 141 -5.26 16.50 -3.98
CA LYS A 141 -6.31 17.06 -3.11
C LYS A 141 -6.07 16.82 -1.63
N GLN A 142 -5.24 15.85 -1.27
CA GLN A 142 -5.03 15.45 0.13
C GLN A 142 -3.63 15.84 0.61
N ASN A 143 -3.57 16.74 1.58
CA ASN A 143 -2.30 17.28 2.08
C ASN A 143 -1.49 16.29 2.93
N TRP A 144 -2.11 15.25 3.49
CA TRP A 144 -1.42 14.29 4.36
C TRP A 144 -0.44 13.37 3.60
N PHE A 145 -0.55 13.27 2.29
CA PHE A 145 0.46 12.60 1.45
C PHE A 145 1.73 13.43 1.20
N LYS A 146 1.66 14.74 1.38
CA LYS A 146 2.71 15.67 0.98
C LYS A 146 3.78 15.89 2.06
N GLY A 147 3.88 14.97 3.02
CA GLY A 147 4.87 15.06 4.11
C GLY A 147 4.37 15.92 5.28
N SER A 148 5.00 15.77 6.39
CA SER A 148 4.88 16.30 7.75
C SER A 148 3.99 17.53 8.07
N GLY A 149 3.19 18.05 7.19
CA GLY A 149 2.50 19.34 7.40
C GLY A 149 1.00 19.28 7.64
N GLY A 150 0.33 18.15 7.47
CA GLY A 150 -1.13 18.18 7.35
C GLY A 150 -1.94 17.76 8.57
N TYR A 151 -1.48 16.80 9.34
CA TYR A 151 -2.26 16.25 10.47
C TYR A 151 -1.63 16.45 11.85
N PHE A 152 -0.35 16.78 11.90
CA PHE A 152 0.37 17.00 13.15
C PHE A 152 1.01 18.40 13.08
N LYS A 153 0.19 19.45 13.10
CA LYS A 153 0.67 20.79 13.46
C LYS A 153 0.86 20.80 14.97
N GLU A 154 2.11 21.10 15.37
CA GLU A 154 2.43 21.49 16.73
C GLU A 154 1.50 22.61 17.22
#